data_63e65a46ea4053154762289045f500cd
#
_entry.id   63e65a46ea4053154762289045f500cd
#
_cell.length_a   1.000
_cell.length_b   1.000
_cell.length_c   1.000
_cell.angle_alpha   90.00
_cell.angle_beta   90.00
_cell.angle_gamma   90.00
#
_symmetry.space_group_name_H-M   'P 1'
#
loop_
_entity.id
_entity.type
_entity.pdbx_description
1 polymer ?
#
loop_
_entity_poly.entity_id
_entity_poly.type
_entity_poly.pdbx_seq_one_letter_code
_entity_poly.pdbx_strand_id
1 'polypeptide(L)'
;MTSKLRFALAVCLFCLAQSAIAYAQQPAAAPATSPEVQLLRAMLEEQRALREEVRQLRATIQRTNINTYRAQRLAEQFAQQQNRVDGFVEQIEQVKTQIQQSLDTSRDEEELRELEAAARNADPQTRQQLVQTYESLKRSIERQRDYARQEAERNRARQQQLEATLQAEQSRLAELREQLDALDRDLDRQVSDGKKGK
;
A
#
# COMPACT_ATOMS: atom_id res chain seq x y z
N MET A 1 -8.18 81.36 40.50
CA MET A 1 -6.84 81.61 39.93
C MET A 1 -5.89 80.39 39.97
N THR A 2 -6.40 79.15 40.25
CA THR A 2 -5.52 77.99 40.47
C THR A 2 -5.36 77.04 39.25
N SER A 3 -6.20 77.18 38.23
CA SER A 3 -6.16 76.31 37.03
C SER A 3 -5.05 76.68 36.05
N LYS A 4 -4.76 77.97 35.86
CA LYS A 4 -3.74 78.42 34.92
C LYS A 4 -2.30 78.09 35.38
N LEU A 5 -2.09 78.06 36.72
CA LEU A 5 -0.79 77.73 37.29
C LEU A 5 -0.46 76.25 37.14
N ARG A 6 -1.44 75.38 37.24
CA ARG A 6 -1.27 73.93 37.07
C ARG A 6 -0.93 73.56 35.61
N PHE A 7 -1.49 74.30 34.64
CA PHE A 7 -1.24 74.09 33.21
C PHE A 7 0.17 74.51 32.80
N ALA A 8 0.69 75.63 33.36
CA ALA A 8 2.05 76.11 33.12
C ALA A 8 3.08 75.16 33.66
N LEU A 9 2.83 74.57 34.81
CA LEU A 9 3.74 73.60 35.47
C LEU A 9 3.82 72.25 34.73
N ALA A 10 2.72 71.81 34.13
CA ALA A 10 2.66 70.61 33.33
C ALA A 10 3.39 70.75 32.02
N VAL A 11 3.30 71.91 31.37
CA VAL A 11 4.00 72.19 30.10
C VAL A 11 5.54 72.30 30.32
N CYS A 12 5.99 72.91 31.44
CA CYS A 12 7.42 72.96 31.76
C CYS A 12 8.01 71.56 32.06
N LEU A 13 7.28 70.71 32.78
CA LEU A 13 7.73 69.34 33.01
C LEU A 13 7.79 68.48 31.74
N PHE A 14 6.88 68.72 30.80
CA PHE A 14 6.90 68.01 29.50
C PHE A 14 8.07 68.49 28.61
N CYS A 15 8.42 69.75 28.61
CA CYS A 15 9.58 70.26 27.88
C CYS A 15 10.92 69.79 28.48
N LEU A 16 11.03 69.68 29.79
CA LEU A 16 12.20 69.10 30.43
C LEU A 16 12.39 67.62 30.20
N ALA A 17 11.30 66.85 30.07
CA ALA A 17 11.37 65.46 29.74
C ALA A 17 11.84 65.22 28.28
N GLN A 18 11.46 66.09 27.35
CA GLN A 18 11.89 65.97 25.94
C GLN A 18 13.38 66.34 25.77
N SER A 19 13.89 67.28 26.51
CA SER A 19 15.35 67.65 26.44
C SER A 19 16.25 66.54 27.00
N ALA A 20 15.78 65.74 27.96
CA ALA A 20 16.52 64.58 28.48
C ALA A 20 16.63 63.45 27.48
N ILE A 21 15.61 63.26 26.62
CA ILE A 21 15.61 62.23 25.58
C ILE A 21 16.54 62.60 24.43
N ALA A 22 16.66 63.86 24.09
CA ALA A 22 17.55 64.35 23.01
C ALA A 22 19.04 64.18 23.38
N TYR A 23 19.42 64.26 24.63
CA TYR A 23 20.81 64.02 25.08
C TYR A 23 21.18 62.51 25.13
N ALA A 24 20.23 61.65 25.22
CA ALA A 24 20.48 60.19 25.22
C ALA A 24 20.68 59.62 23.81
N GLN A 25 20.43 60.39 22.77
CA GLN A 25 20.57 59.99 21.35
C GLN A 25 21.83 60.56 20.68
N GLN A 26 22.82 61.00 21.41
CA GLN A 26 24.12 61.16 20.77
C GLN A 26 24.57 59.80 20.28
N PRO A 27 24.81 59.61 18.96
CA PRO A 27 25.39 58.37 18.50
C PRO A 27 26.75 58.28 19.19
N ALA A 28 26.82 57.38 20.19
CA ALA A 28 28.10 56.98 20.75
C ALA A 28 28.95 56.60 19.55
N ALA A 29 30.02 57.37 19.28
CA ALA A 29 31.03 57.03 18.30
C ALA A 29 31.28 55.54 18.49
N ALA A 30 30.93 54.71 17.47
CA ALA A 30 30.99 53.27 17.56
C ALA A 30 32.39 52.96 18.13
N PRO A 31 32.48 52.29 19.29
CA PRO A 31 33.78 51.96 19.86
C PRO A 31 34.48 51.16 18.79
N ALA A 32 35.66 51.57 18.36
CA ALA A 32 36.47 50.81 17.41
C ALA A 32 36.53 49.41 17.97
N THR A 33 35.74 48.52 17.33
CA THR A 33 35.49 47.16 17.84
C THR A 33 36.84 46.47 17.82
N SER A 34 37.36 46.16 18.98
CA SER A 34 38.67 45.48 19.08
C SER A 34 38.64 44.24 18.20
N PRO A 35 39.73 43.86 17.53
CA PRO A 35 39.76 42.67 16.67
C PRO A 35 39.26 41.42 17.36
N GLU A 36 39.40 41.31 18.69
CA GLU A 36 38.88 40.24 19.51
C GLU A 36 37.33 40.19 19.54
N VAL A 37 36.65 41.35 19.61
CA VAL A 37 35.19 41.43 19.60
C VAL A 37 34.63 41.08 18.21
N GLN A 38 35.34 41.43 17.12
CA GLN A 38 34.99 41.01 15.77
C GLN A 38 35.13 39.50 15.59
N LEU A 39 36.20 38.89 16.13
CA LEU A 39 36.40 37.44 16.09
C LEU A 39 35.33 36.70 16.88
N LEU A 40 34.98 37.17 18.07
CA LEU A 40 33.92 36.59 18.89
C LEU A 40 32.55 36.65 18.21
N ARG A 41 32.24 37.74 17.51
CA ARG A 41 31.00 37.86 16.74
C ARG A 41 30.99 36.88 15.54
N ALA A 42 32.08 36.77 14.81
CA ALA A 42 32.21 35.81 13.72
C ALA A 42 32.03 34.35 14.23
N MET A 43 32.67 34.01 15.34
CA MET A 43 32.48 32.68 15.98
C MET A 43 31.02 32.43 16.43
N LEU A 44 30.32 33.42 16.97
CA LEU A 44 28.91 33.31 17.34
C LEU A 44 28.01 33.15 16.13
N GLU A 45 28.29 33.82 15.05
CA GLU A 45 27.55 33.67 13.78
C GLU A 45 27.75 32.27 13.18
N GLU A 46 29.00 31.82 13.15
CA GLU A 46 29.33 30.45 12.70
C GLU A 46 28.65 29.38 13.58
N GLN A 47 28.67 29.54 14.89
CA GLN A 47 27.99 28.66 15.83
C GLN A 47 26.46 28.65 15.62
N ARG A 48 25.87 29.80 15.27
CA ARG A 48 24.43 29.86 14.93
C ARG A 48 24.14 29.16 13.63
N ALA A 49 24.98 29.37 12.60
CA ALA A 49 24.85 28.69 11.30
C ALA A 49 24.95 27.17 11.46
N LEU A 50 25.95 26.67 12.21
CA LEU A 50 26.11 25.24 12.50
C LEU A 50 24.90 24.65 13.25
N ARG A 51 24.34 25.37 14.22
CA ARG A 51 23.13 24.93 14.94
C ARG A 51 21.94 24.83 14.00
N GLU A 52 21.80 25.72 13.06
CA GLU A 52 20.72 25.68 12.06
C GLU A 52 20.90 24.51 11.09
N GLU A 53 22.13 24.29 10.60
CA GLU A 53 22.44 23.11 9.79
C GLU A 53 22.13 21.79 10.51
N VAL A 54 22.51 21.69 11.80
CA VAL A 54 22.21 20.51 12.61
C VAL A 54 20.71 20.30 12.77
N ARG A 55 19.92 21.37 12.92
CA ARG A 55 18.46 21.28 12.99
C ARG A 55 17.88 20.79 11.66
N GLN A 56 18.36 21.33 10.55
CA GLN A 56 17.92 20.93 9.20
C GLN A 56 18.28 19.46 8.91
N LEU A 57 19.50 19.04 9.26
CA LEU A 57 19.92 17.63 9.15
C LEU A 57 19.05 16.70 9.99
N ARG A 58 18.75 17.06 11.23
CA ARG A 58 17.86 16.27 12.09
C ARG A 58 16.45 16.15 11.48
N ALA A 59 15.90 17.24 10.98
CA ALA A 59 14.59 17.23 10.32
C ALA A 59 14.58 16.35 9.05
N THR A 60 15.66 16.39 8.26
CA THR A 60 15.82 15.55 7.09
C THR A 60 15.93 14.08 7.45
N ILE A 61 16.77 13.73 8.44
CA ILE A 61 16.92 12.36 8.93
C ILE A 61 15.58 11.82 9.45
N GLN A 62 14.82 12.61 10.21
CA GLN A 62 13.52 12.18 10.70
C GLN A 62 12.53 11.92 9.56
N ARG A 63 12.49 12.80 8.56
CA ARG A 63 11.63 12.59 7.36
C ARG A 63 12.03 11.34 6.58
N THR A 64 13.33 11.15 6.36
CA THR A 64 13.85 9.96 5.67
C THR A 64 13.49 8.68 6.43
N ASN A 65 13.67 8.65 7.76
CA ASN A 65 13.31 7.50 8.57
C ASN A 65 11.80 7.17 8.51
N ILE A 66 10.94 8.19 8.57
CA ILE A 66 9.49 8.01 8.43
C ILE A 66 9.14 7.43 7.06
N ASN A 67 9.74 7.95 5.99
CA ASN A 67 9.48 7.48 4.64
C ASN A 67 10.00 6.06 4.42
N THR A 68 11.18 5.74 4.94
CA THR A 68 11.74 4.36 4.92
C THR A 68 10.82 3.38 5.64
N TYR A 69 10.32 3.75 6.82
CA TYR A 69 9.37 2.91 7.55
C TYR A 69 8.06 2.72 6.78
N ARG A 70 7.54 3.78 6.15
CA ARG A 70 6.35 3.67 5.29
C ARG A 70 6.58 2.75 4.10
N ALA A 71 7.73 2.87 3.43
CA ALA A 71 8.11 2.01 2.32
C ALA A 71 8.18 0.53 2.74
N GLN A 72 8.82 0.24 3.86
CA GLN A 72 8.88 -1.12 4.40
C GLN A 72 7.49 -1.69 4.67
N ARG A 73 6.62 -0.92 5.33
CA ARG A 73 5.26 -1.35 5.63
C ARG A 73 4.42 -1.59 4.38
N LEU A 74 4.54 -0.72 3.37
CA LEU A 74 3.86 -0.90 2.09
C LEU A 74 4.39 -2.13 1.34
N ALA A 75 5.72 -2.36 1.37
CA ALA A 75 6.31 -3.54 0.76
C ALA A 75 5.83 -4.85 1.43
N GLU A 76 5.71 -4.87 2.75
CA GLU A 76 5.13 -6.01 3.48
C GLU A 76 3.66 -6.23 3.10
N GLN A 77 2.85 -5.17 3.02
CA GLN A 77 1.47 -5.26 2.58
C GLN A 77 1.36 -5.76 1.13
N PHE A 78 2.24 -5.28 0.25
CA PHE A 78 2.30 -5.75 -1.14
C PHE A 78 2.63 -7.24 -1.21
N ALA A 79 3.63 -7.70 -0.47
CA ALA A 79 4.00 -9.12 -0.42
C ALA A 79 2.86 -10.00 0.12
N GLN A 80 2.18 -9.55 1.17
CA GLN A 80 1.00 -10.25 1.72
C GLN A 80 -0.14 -10.32 0.70
N GLN A 81 -0.38 -9.22 -0.01
CA GLN A 81 -1.41 -9.15 -1.04
C GLN A 81 -1.07 -10.03 -2.24
N GLN A 82 0.20 -10.06 -2.67
CA GLN A 82 0.69 -10.96 -3.72
C GLN A 82 0.41 -12.43 -3.35
N ASN A 83 0.77 -12.85 -2.14
CA ASN A 83 0.52 -14.21 -1.66
C ASN A 83 -0.99 -14.57 -1.67
N ARG A 84 -1.87 -13.61 -1.38
CA ARG A 84 -3.32 -13.83 -1.49
C ARG A 84 -3.76 -14.04 -2.93
N VAL A 85 -3.28 -13.21 -3.85
CA VAL A 85 -3.58 -13.34 -5.28
C VAL A 85 -3.12 -14.71 -5.79
N ASP A 86 -1.91 -15.13 -5.46
CA ASP A 86 -1.37 -16.43 -5.86
C ASP A 86 -2.21 -17.58 -5.28
N GLY A 87 -2.66 -17.47 -4.02
CA GLY A 87 -3.56 -18.44 -3.40
C GLY A 87 -4.94 -18.54 -4.08
N PHE A 88 -5.50 -17.45 -4.58
CA PHE A 88 -6.74 -17.49 -5.36
C PHE A 88 -6.54 -18.12 -6.74
N VAL A 89 -5.42 -17.84 -7.40
CA VAL A 89 -5.08 -18.49 -8.68
C VAL A 89 -5.00 -20.00 -8.50
N GLU A 90 -4.33 -20.47 -7.47
CA GLU A 90 -4.22 -21.90 -7.18
C GLU A 90 -5.60 -22.54 -6.90
N GLN A 91 -6.46 -21.88 -6.12
CA GLN A 91 -7.82 -22.36 -5.85
C GLN A 91 -8.66 -22.46 -7.12
N ILE A 92 -8.55 -21.49 -8.04
CA ILE A 92 -9.25 -21.51 -9.32
C ILE A 92 -8.79 -22.71 -10.16
N GLU A 93 -7.50 -22.97 -10.22
CA GLU A 93 -6.96 -24.12 -10.96
C GLU A 93 -7.40 -25.48 -10.34
N GLN A 94 -7.46 -25.55 -9.02
CA GLN A 94 -8.01 -26.74 -8.32
C GLN A 94 -9.48 -26.96 -8.68
N VAL A 95 -10.31 -25.91 -8.67
CA VAL A 95 -11.73 -26.00 -9.04
C VAL A 95 -11.90 -26.38 -10.51
N LYS A 96 -11.10 -25.84 -11.43
CA LYS A 96 -11.11 -26.26 -12.82
C LYS A 96 -10.78 -27.73 -13.00
N THR A 97 -9.77 -28.21 -12.31
CA THR A 97 -9.38 -29.63 -12.31
C THR A 97 -10.51 -30.52 -11.80
N GLN A 98 -11.18 -30.13 -10.71
CA GLN A 98 -12.35 -30.83 -10.19
C GLN A 98 -13.50 -30.89 -11.18
N ILE A 99 -13.78 -29.79 -11.90
CA ILE A 99 -14.80 -29.75 -12.97
C ILE A 99 -14.44 -30.74 -14.09
N GLN A 100 -13.21 -30.76 -14.53
CA GLN A 100 -12.74 -31.68 -15.57
C GLN A 100 -12.86 -33.12 -15.13
N GLN A 101 -12.41 -33.44 -13.91
CA GLN A 101 -12.49 -34.81 -13.37
C GLN A 101 -13.93 -35.28 -13.20
N SER A 102 -14.85 -34.40 -12.74
CA SER A 102 -16.26 -34.76 -12.57
C SER A 102 -16.99 -35.01 -13.88
N LEU A 103 -16.52 -34.40 -14.98
CA LEU A 103 -17.10 -34.55 -16.30
C LEU A 103 -16.46 -35.67 -17.15
N ASP A 104 -15.35 -36.26 -16.65
CA ASP A 104 -14.68 -37.35 -17.36
C ASP A 104 -15.46 -38.65 -17.19
N THR A 105 -16.12 -39.08 -18.26
CA THR A 105 -16.92 -40.29 -18.35
C THR A 105 -16.28 -41.34 -19.23
N SER A 106 -15.03 -41.17 -19.63
CA SER A 106 -14.34 -42.03 -20.58
C SER A 106 -14.31 -43.50 -20.14
N ARG A 107 -14.04 -43.72 -18.84
CA ARG A 107 -14.00 -45.05 -18.24
C ARG A 107 -15.36 -45.73 -18.26
N ASP A 108 -16.41 -45.00 -17.91
CA ASP A 108 -17.78 -45.53 -17.89
C ASP A 108 -18.25 -45.95 -19.30
N GLU A 109 -17.85 -45.15 -20.31
CA GLU A 109 -18.18 -45.46 -21.71
C GLU A 109 -17.43 -46.71 -22.20
N GLU A 110 -16.18 -46.89 -21.76
CA GLU A 110 -15.39 -48.05 -22.10
C GLU A 110 -15.98 -49.33 -21.50
N GLU A 111 -16.36 -49.28 -20.22
CA GLU A 111 -17.01 -50.38 -19.52
C GLU A 111 -18.35 -50.79 -20.16
N LEU A 112 -19.16 -49.81 -20.58
CA LEU A 112 -20.39 -50.09 -21.35
C LEU A 112 -20.13 -50.74 -22.70
N ARG A 113 -19.09 -50.29 -23.44
CA ARG A 113 -18.69 -50.86 -24.72
C ARG A 113 -18.23 -52.34 -24.56
N GLU A 114 -17.42 -52.60 -23.53
CA GLU A 114 -16.95 -53.95 -23.25
C GLU A 114 -18.12 -54.90 -22.94
N LEU A 115 -19.07 -54.47 -22.09
CA LEU A 115 -20.27 -55.25 -21.79
C LEU A 115 -21.15 -55.49 -23.01
N GLU A 116 -21.32 -54.50 -23.86
CA GLU A 116 -22.05 -54.61 -25.13
C GLU A 116 -21.38 -55.64 -26.07
N ALA A 117 -20.04 -55.54 -26.20
CA ALA A 117 -19.29 -56.52 -27.01
C ALA A 117 -19.37 -57.93 -26.47
N ALA A 118 -19.29 -58.12 -25.12
CA ALA A 118 -19.47 -59.39 -24.50
C ALA A 118 -20.87 -59.99 -24.71
N ALA A 119 -21.92 -59.17 -24.61
CA ALA A 119 -23.30 -59.58 -24.86
C ALA A 119 -23.56 -60.02 -26.33
N ARG A 120 -22.87 -59.40 -27.31
CA ARG A 120 -22.98 -59.81 -28.72
C ARG A 120 -22.44 -61.21 -29.00
N ASN A 121 -21.38 -61.59 -28.28
CA ASN A 121 -20.66 -62.85 -28.50
C ASN A 121 -21.11 -64.00 -27.58
N ALA A 122 -22.03 -63.75 -26.67
CA ALA A 122 -22.48 -64.71 -25.66
C ALA A 122 -23.61 -65.63 -26.19
N ASP A 123 -23.75 -66.83 -25.59
CA ASP A 123 -24.87 -67.72 -25.79
C ASP A 123 -26.21 -67.10 -25.31
N PRO A 124 -27.38 -67.63 -25.72
CA PRO A 124 -28.67 -66.99 -25.44
C PRO A 124 -29.00 -66.77 -23.95
N GLN A 125 -28.59 -67.66 -23.02
CA GLN A 125 -28.86 -67.52 -21.60
C GLN A 125 -27.94 -66.47 -20.98
N THR A 126 -26.65 -66.56 -21.25
CA THR A 126 -25.64 -65.62 -20.79
C THR A 126 -25.91 -64.21 -21.36
N ARG A 127 -26.35 -64.09 -22.64
CA ARG A 127 -26.73 -62.83 -23.26
C ARG A 127 -27.84 -62.13 -22.51
N GLN A 128 -28.89 -62.83 -22.07
CA GLN A 128 -29.98 -62.22 -21.33
C GLN A 128 -29.51 -61.63 -19.98
N GLN A 129 -28.58 -62.29 -19.27
CA GLN A 129 -28.00 -61.80 -18.04
C GLN A 129 -27.10 -60.58 -18.29
N LEU A 130 -26.28 -60.63 -19.34
CA LEU A 130 -25.42 -59.49 -19.74
C LEU A 130 -26.21 -58.25 -20.13
N VAL A 131 -27.32 -58.39 -20.87
CA VAL A 131 -28.20 -57.28 -21.21
C VAL A 131 -28.84 -56.66 -19.96
N GLN A 132 -29.29 -57.46 -19.00
CA GLN A 132 -29.80 -56.91 -17.72
C GLN A 132 -28.74 -56.18 -16.93
N THR A 133 -27.51 -56.69 -16.89
CA THR A 133 -26.36 -56.03 -16.26
C THR A 133 -26.01 -54.72 -16.95
N TYR A 134 -25.99 -54.73 -18.31
CA TYR A 134 -25.76 -53.52 -19.11
C TYR A 134 -26.81 -52.45 -18.84
N GLU A 135 -28.10 -52.80 -18.83
CA GLU A 135 -29.16 -51.83 -18.54
C GLU A 135 -29.07 -51.27 -17.13
N SER A 136 -28.73 -52.13 -16.13
CA SER A 136 -28.57 -51.69 -14.74
C SER A 136 -27.38 -50.76 -14.57
N LEU A 137 -26.24 -51.06 -15.20
CA LEU A 137 -25.04 -50.25 -15.21
C LEU A 137 -25.30 -48.93 -15.92
N LYS A 138 -25.93 -48.94 -17.08
CA LYS A 138 -26.31 -47.74 -17.86
C LYS A 138 -27.15 -46.78 -16.99
N ARG A 139 -28.17 -47.29 -16.27
CA ARG A 139 -28.99 -46.46 -15.37
C ARG A 139 -28.17 -45.91 -14.18
N SER A 140 -27.19 -46.66 -13.71
CA SER A 140 -26.27 -46.19 -12.66
C SER A 140 -25.39 -45.07 -13.16
N ILE A 141 -24.80 -45.22 -14.34
CA ILE A 141 -23.94 -44.20 -14.97
C ILE A 141 -24.74 -42.94 -15.29
N GLU A 142 -25.96 -43.08 -15.80
CA GLU A 142 -26.83 -41.91 -16.06
C GLU A 142 -27.10 -41.11 -14.78
N ARG A 143 -27.41 -41.76 -13.68
CA ARG A 143 -27.58 -41.09 -12.36
C ARG A 143 -26.29 -40.44 -11.88
N GLN A 144 -25.15 -41.11 -12.04
CA GLN A 144 -23.84 -40.51 -11.68
C GLN A 144 -23.52 -39.29 -12.54
N ARG A 145 -23.80 -39.32 -13.84
CA ARG A 145 -23.63 -38.21 -14.77
C ARG A 145 -24.50 -37.00 -14.39
N ASP A 146 -25.75 -37.24 -14.01
CA ASP A 146 -26.62 -36.15 -13.57
C ASP A 146 -26.13 -35.53 -12.28
N TYR A 147 -25.62 -36.32 -11.35
CA TYR A 147 -25.01 -35.81 -10.14
C TYR A 147 -23.71 -35.04 -10.43
N ALA A 148 -22.85 -35.59 -11.28
CA ALA A 148 -21.60 -34.94 -11.71
C ALA A 148 -21.86 -33.60 -12.42
N ARG A 149 -22.91 -33.52 -13.26
CA ARG A 149 -23.34 -32.26 -13.89
C ARG A 149 -23.75 -31.20 -12.87
N GLN A 150 -24.55 -31.58 -11.87
CA GLN A 150 -24.96 -30.66 -10.81
C GLN A 150 -23.75 -30.18 -9.97
N GLU A 151 -22.81 -31.08 -9.70
CA GLU A 151 -21.58 -30.71 -9.00
C GLU A 151 -20.69 -29.80 -9.86
N ALA A 152 -20.55 -30.08 -11.14
CA ALA A 152 -19.83 -29.22 -12.07
C ALA A 152 -20.45 -27.80 -12.18
N GLU A 153 -21.79 -27.70 -12.16
CA GLU A 153 -22.46 -26.39 -12.13
C GLU A 153 -22.19 -25.62 -10.84
N ARG A 154 -22.22 -26.28 -9.68
CA ARG A 154 -21.85 -25.66 -8.40
C ARG A 154 -20.40 -25.19 -8.40
N ASN A 155 -19.50 -26.03 -8.90
CA ASN A 155 -18.08 -25.68 -9.00
C ASN A 155 -17.82 -24.53 -9.99
N ARG A 156 -18.57 -24.45 -11.10
CA ARG A 156 -18.52 -23.30 -12.02
C ARG A 156 -18.98 -22.00 -11.33
N ALA A 157 -20.05 -22.05 -10.55
CA ALA A 157 -20.50 -20.89 -9.79
C ALA A 157 -19.43 -20.45 -8.76
N ARG A 158 -18.80 -21.41 -8.09
CA ARG A 158 -17.68 -21.14 -7.16
C ARG A 158 -16.47 -20.55 -7.89
N GLN A 159 -16.14 -21.07 -9.06
CA GLN A 159 -15.05 -20.53 -9.91
C GLN A 159 -15.31 -19.06 -10.24
N GLN A 160 -16.52 -18.72 -10.73
CA GLN A 160 -16.89 -17.32 -11.04
C GLN A 160 -16.76 -16.40 -9.83
N GLN A 161 -17.15 -16.87 -8.66
CA GLN A 161 -16.99 -16.09 -7.42
C GLN A 161 -15.53 -15.88 -7.06
N LEU A 162 -14.68 -16.90 -7.20
CA LEU A 162 -13.24 -16.79 -6.97
C LEU A 162 -12.58 -15.84 -7.98
N GLU A 163 -12.96 -15.91 -9.25
CA GLU A 163 -12.46 -15.01 -10.30
C GLU A 163 -12.83 -13.54 -10.03
N ALA A 164 -14.06 -13.27 -9.59
CA ALA A 164 -14.47 -11.92 -9.18
C ALA A 164 -13.66 -11.42 -7.98
N THR A 165 -13.40 -12.29 -7.00
CA THR A 165 -12.58 -11.96 -5.83
C THR A 165 -11.13 -11.71 -6.24
N LEU A 166 -10.57 -12.55 -7.11
CA LEU A 166 -9.22 -12.39 -7.67
C LEU A 166 -9.06 -11.02 -8.35
N GLN A 167 -10.02 -10.63 -9.17
CA GLN A 167 -10.00 -9.32 -9.84
C GLN A 167 -9.99 -8.15 -8.84
N ALA A 168 -10.78 -8.24 -7.76
CA ALA A 168 -10.77 -7.23 -6.70
C ALA A 168 -9.42 -7.15 -5.97
N GLU A 169 -8.80 -8.30 -5.67
CA GLU A 169 -7.51 -8.35 -5.00
C GLU A 169 -6.35 -7.91 -5.91
N GLN A 170 -6.43 -8.18 -7.21
CA GLN A 170 -5.49 -7.64 -8.22
C GLN A 170 -5.57 -6.12 -8.32
N SER A 171 -6.78 -5.55 -8.26
CA SER A 171 -6.96 -4.09 -8.24
C SER A 171 -6.30 -3.47 -7.00
N ARG A 172 -6.46 -4.08 -5.82
CA ARG A 172 -5.78 -3.64 -4.59
C ARG A 172 -4.27 -3.73 -4.69
N LEU A 173 -3.75 -4.78 -5.32
CA LEU A 173 -2.32 -4.95 -5.56
C LEU A 173 -1.78 -3.83 -6.46
N ALA A 174 -2.52 -3.46 -7.52
CA ALA A 174 -2.16 -2.36 -8.39
C ALA A 174 -2.12 -1.02 -7.64
N GLU A 175 -3.10 -0.75 -6.77
CA GLU A 175 -3.11 0.45 -5.91
C GLU A 175 -1.91 0.50 -4.97
N LEU A 176 -1.54 -0.62 -4.32
CA LEU A 176 -0.37 -0.68 -3.45
C LEU A 176 0.93 -0.44 -4.23
N ARG A 177 1.02 -0.96 -5.46
CA ARG A 177 2.16 -0.71 -6.35
C ARG A 177 2.28 0.77 -6.69
N GLU A 178 1.19 1.41 -7.05
CA GLU A 178 1.17 2.86 -7.35
C GLU A 178 1.61 3.69 -6.14
N GLN A 179 1.18 3.31 -4.93
CA GLN A 179 1.60 3.97 -3.69
C GLN A 179 3.10 3.79 -3.42
N LEU A 180 3.68 2.62 -3.69
CA LEU A 180 5.12 2.38 -3.59
C LEU A 180 5.89 3.23 -4.61
N ASP A 181 5.46 3.24 -5.87
CA ASP A 181 6.10 4.03 -6.93
C ASP A 181 6.01 5.55 -6.65
N ALA A 182 4.93 6.01 -6.02
CA ALA A 182 4.81 7.41 -5.59
C ALA A 182 5.79 7.75 -4.46
N LEU A 183 5.94 6.85 -3.50
CA LEU A 183 6.86 7.04 -2.38
C LEU A 183 8.32 7.04 -2.83
N ASP A 184 8.70 6.15 -3.75
CA ASP A 184 10.05 6.11 -4.33
C ASP A 184 10.38 7.41 -5.07
N ARG A 185 9.44 7.92 -5.87
CA ARG A 185 9.61 9.24 -6.53
C ARG A 185 9.79 10.40 -5.55
N ASP A 186 9.08 10.37 -4.42
CA ASP A 186 9.24 11.39 -3.38
C ASP A 186 10.58 11.28 -2.66
N LEU A 187 11.08 10.06 -2.42
CA LEU A 187 12.41 9.82 -1.86
C LEU A 187 13.51 10.33 -2.81
N ASP A 188 13.40 10.04 -4.10
CA ASP A 188 14.38 10.49 -5.11
C ASP A 188 14.42 12.02 -5.21
N ARG A 189 13.27 12.71 -5.15
CA ARG A 189 13.21 14.19 -5.11
C ARG A 189 13.93 14.73 -3.88
N GLN A 190 13.69 14.19 -2.72
CA GLN A 190 14.34 14.62 -1.46
C GLN A 190 15.86 14.47 -1.52
N VAL A 191 16.37 13.38 -2.11
CA VAL A 191 17.80 13.16 -2.31
C VAL A 191 18.38 14.13 -3.31
N SER A 192 17.65 14.46 -4.39
CA SER A 192 18.09 15.37 -5.43
C SER A 192 18.16 16.83 -4.94
N ASP A 193 17.16 17.25 -4.17
CA ASP A 193 17.09 18.60 -3.60
C ASP A 193 18.16 18.82 -2.53
N GLY A 194 18.51 17.80 -1.74
CA GLY A 194 19.61 17.83 -0.80
C GLY A 194 20.99 17.99 -1.45
N LYS A 195 21.16 17.58 -2.71
CA LYS A 195 22.41 17.75 -3.47
C LYS A 195 22.55 19.13 -4.12
N LYS A 196 21.46 19.84 -4.41
CA LYS A 196 21.47 21.17 -5.04
C LYS A 196 21.69 22.30 -4.05
N GLY A 197 21.57 22.05 -2.76
CA GLY A 197 21.77 23.04 -1.70
C GLY A 197 23.21 23.14 -1.18
N LYS A 198 24.17 22.47 -1.81
CA LYS A 198 25.60 22.59 -1.57
C LYS A 198 26.29 23.29 -2.74
#